data_c6c68c85e84f7f42760ecb65e6edc4a6
#
_entry.id   c6c68c85e84f7f42760ecb65e6edc4a6
#
_cell.length_a   1.000
_cell.length_b   1.000
_cell.length_c   1.000
_cell.angle_alpha   90.00
_cell.angle_beta   90.00
_cell.angle_gamma   90.00
#
_symmetry.space_group_name_H-M   'P 1'
#
loop_
_entity.id
_entity.type
_entity.pdbx_description
1 polymer ?
#
loop_
_entity_poly.entity_id
_entity_poly.type
_entity_poly.pdbx_seq_one_letter_code
_entity_poly.pdbx_strand_id
1 'polypeptide(L)'
;MDINKALFRLSKEITESEFSNPLLIGIPRRGDLLAKRLSNNLIQFNYSHDLDTVDYLPFRDDLEKEVKKTNLSINPQDREIILIDDVIYTGRTLRASIEAVVFSGRPKSISLLCLIDRGHRELPISPKFIGKNIP
;
A
#
# COMPACT_ATOMS: atom_id res chain seq x y z
N MET A 1 9.81 19.06 0.39
CA MET A 1 9.14 18.23 1.41
C MET A 1 10.19 17.46 2.21
N ASP A 2 10.08 17.48 3.52
CA ASP A 2 10.90 16.61 4.38
C ASP A 2 10.24 15.24 4.47
N ILE A 3 10.86 14.26 3.82
CA ILE A 3 10.33 12.90 3.73
C ILE A 3 10.27 12.23 5.11
N ASN A 4 11.29 12.45 5.94
CA ASN A 4 11.32 11.84 7.27
C ASN A 4 10.18 12.34 8.14
N LYS A 5 9.89 13.64 8.11
CA LYS A 5 8.76 14.21 8.84
C LYS A 5 7.43 13.69 8.32
N ALA A 6 7.28 13.59 6.98
CA ALA A 6 6.07 13.06 6.38
C ALA A 6 5.84 11.61 6.79
N LEU A 7 6.88 10.77 6.73
CA LEU A 7 6.77 9.36 7.12
C LEU A 7 6.47 9.20 8.61
N PHE A 8 7.07 10.03 9.45
CA PHE A 8 6.78 10.01 10.88
C PHE A 8 5.31 10.34 11.15
N ARG A 9 4.80 11.40 10.51
CA ARG A 9 3.40 11.79 10.62
C ARG A 9 2.46 10.69 10.14
N LEU A 10 2.75 10.09 8.98
CA LEU A 10 1.94 9.01 8.44
C LEU A 10 1.94 7.78 9.35
N SER A 11 3.09 7.45 9.94
CA SER A 11 3.20 6.36 10.90
C SER A 11 2.33 6.61 12.13
N LYS A 12 2.32 7.84 12.64
CA LYS A 12 1.45 8.24 13.73
C LYS A 12 -0.02 8.14 13.36
N GLU A 13 -0.39 8.57 12.16
CA GLU A 13 -1.78 8.47 11.68
C GLU A 13 -2.23 7.01 11.64
N ILE A 14 -1.36 6.09 11.25
CA ILE A 14 -1.67 4.66 11.27
C ILE A 14 -1.95 4.20 12.71
N THR A 15 -1.11 4.58 13.67
CA THR A 15 -1.30 4.18 15.08
C THR A 15 -2.58 4.77 15.67
N GLU A 16 -3.01 5.93 15.20
CA GLU A 16 -4.22 6.61 15.68
C GLU A 16 -5.48 6.16 14.94
N SER A 17 -5.32 5.31 13.92
CA SER A 17 -6.44 4.77 13.16
C SER A 17 -7.11 3.62 13.92
N GLU A 18 -8.23 3.16 13.37
CA GLU A 18 -9.00 2.04 13.92
C GLU A 18 -8.41 0.67 13.60
N PHE A 19 -7.31 0.60 12.84
CA PHE A 19 -6.73 -0.68 12.42
C PHE A 19 -6.16 -1.45 13.61
N SER A 20 -6.34 -2.77 13.56
CA SER A 20 -5.79 -3.71 14.53
C SER A 20 -4.91 -4.70 13.78
N ASN A 21 -3.62 -4.66 14.06
CA ASN A 21 -2.62 -5.54 13.44
C ASN A 21 -2.72 -5.56 11.90
N PRO A 22 -2.63 -4.39 11.25
CA PRO A 22 -2.75 -4.35 9.80
C PRO A 22 -1.57 -5.00 9.10
N LEU A 23 -1.79 -5.43 7.86
CA LEU A 23 -0.74 -5.91 6.97
C LEU A 23 -0.37 -4.77 6.01
N LEU A 24 0.85 -4.27 6.16
CA LEU A 24 1.41 -3.27 5.25
C LEU A 24 1.97 -3.99 4.03
N ILE A 25 1.56 -3.56 2.85
CA ILE A 25 2.05 -4.14 1.59
C ILE A 25 2.64 -3.03 0.74
N GLY A 26 3.96 -3.09 0.54
CA GLY A 26 4.66 -2.14 -0.31
C GLY A 26 4.54 -2.52 -1.79
N ILE A 27 4.30 -1.52 -2.63
CA ILE A 27 4.22 -1.69 -4.08
C ILE A 27 5.58 -1.34 -4.68
N PRO A 28 6.31 -2.35 -5.22
CA PRO A 28 7.59 -2.06 -5.88
C PRO A 28 7.36 -1.23 -7.16
N ARG A 29 8.30 -0.42 -7.60
CA ARG A 29 9.48 -0.08 -6.80
C ARG A 29 9.18 1.15 -5.96
N ARG A 30 9.96 1.38 -4.92
CA ARG A 30 9.93 2.50 -3.98
C ARG A 30 8.86 2.37 -2.92
N GLY A 31 7.64 1.94 -3.23
CA GLY A 31 6.61 1.69 -2.21
C GLY A 31 7.05 0.63 -1.21
N ASP A 32 7.80 -0.37 -1.65
CA ASP A 32 8.36 -1.38 -0.77
C ASP A 32 9.38 -0.77 0.22
N LEU A 33 10.21 0.16 -0.23
CA LEU A 33 11.18 0.85 0.63
C LEU A 33 10.47 1.77 1.63
N LEU A 34 9.44 2.48 1.18
CA LEU A 34 8.63 3.33 2.06
C LEU A 34 7.89 2.50 3.11
N ALA A 35 7.32 1.37 2.71
CA ALA A 35 6.64 0.47 3.63
C ALA A 35 7.58 -0.01 4.73
N LYS A 36 8.82 -0.32 4.36
CA LYS A 36 9.84 -0.75 5.33
C LYS A 36 10.17 0.37 6.32
N ARG A 37 10.29 1.61 5.84
CA ARG A 37 10.56 2.76 6.70
C ARG A 37 9.40 3.05 7.64
N LEU A 38 8.16 2.96 7.16
CA LEU A 38 6.96 3.09 7.98
C LEU A 38 6.92 1.98 9.04
N SER A 39 7.21 0.74 8.64
CA SER A 39 7.26 -0.40 9.56
C SER A 39 8.28 -0.18 10.67
N ASN A 40 9.46 0.36 10.36
CA ASN A 40 10.47 0.66 11.36
C ASN A 40 9.96 1.67 12.39
N ASN A 41 9.25 2.70 11.96
CA ASN A 41 8.61 3.66 12.87
C ASN A 41 7.56 2.99 13.74
N LEU A 42 6.72 2.14 13.14
CA LEU A 42 5.67 1.43 13.86
C LEU A 42 6.24 0.48 14.91
N ILE A 43 7.37 -0.18 14.62
CA ILE A 43 8.06 -1.03 15.59
C ILE A 43 8.51 -0.19 16.80
N GLN A 44 9.03 1.00 16.56
CA GLN A 44 9.46 1.90 17.64
C GLN A 44 8.27 2.36 18.51
N PHE A 45 7.09 2.44 17.92
CA PHE A 45 5.86 2.78 18.64
C PHE A 45 5.20 1.55 19.31
N ASN A 46 5.82 0.38 19.25
CA ASN A 46 5.26 -0.89 19.72
C ASN A 46 3.90 -1.20 19.10
N TYR A 47 3.73 -0.84 17.85
CA TYR A 47 2.48 -1.04 17.12
C TYR A 47 2.53 -2.36 16.34
N SER A 48 1.60 -3.27 16.66
CA SER A 48 1.52 -4.60 16.04
C SER A 48 1.09 -4.49 14.57
N HIS A 49 1.89 -5.05 13.67
CA HIS A 49 1.62 -5.09 12.24
C HIS A 49 2.51 -6.13 11.58
N ASP A 50 2.19 -6.45 10.33
CA ASP A 50 3.04 -7.26 9.47
C ASP A 50 3.40 -6.47 8.21
N LEU A 51 4.41 -6.93 7.50
CA LEU A 51 4.96 -6.26 6.31
C LEU A 51 5.18 -7.28 5.20
N ASP A 52 4.75 -6.91 3.99
CA ASP A 52 4.93 -7.73 2.80
C ASP A 52 5.12 -6.82 1.58
N THR A 53 5.40 -7.41 0.44
CA THR A 53 5.46 -6.73 -0.86
C THR A 53 4.59 -7.48 -1.85
N VAL A 54 4.10 -6.80 -2.87
CA VAL A 54 3.24 -7.39 -3.89
C VAL A 54 3.91 -7.33 -5.26
N ASP A 55 3.80 -8.41 -6.02
CA ASP A 55 4.11 -8.40 -7.44
C ASP A 55 2.81 -8.22 -8.23
N TYR A 56 2.57 -7.01 -8.73
CA TYR A 56 1.35 -6.68 -9.45
C TYR A 56 1.45 -6.92 -10.96
N LEU A 57 2.65 -7.23 -11.48
CA LEU A 57 2.87 -7.35 -12.93
C LEU A 57 1.91 -8.33 -13.62
N PRO A 58 1.64 -9.53 -13.05
CA PRO A 58 0.68 -10.44 -13.68
C PRO A 58 -0.75 -9.89 -13.81
N PHE A 59 -1.05 -8.79 -13.12
CA PHE A 59 -2.40 -8.20 -13.05
C PHE A 59 -2.51 -6.90 -13.82
N ARG A 60 -1.44 -6.47 -14.51
CA ARG A 60 -1.49 -5.28 -15.35
C ARG A 60 -2.35 -5.55 -16.58
N ASP A 61 -3.17 -4.57 -16.93
CA ASP A 61 -4.09 -4.66 -18.06
C ASP A 61 -3.41 -4.48 -19.43
N ASP A 62 -2.16 -4.00 -19.44
CA ASP A 62 -1.36 -3.80 -20.66
C ASP A 62 -0.45 -5.01 -20.98
N LEU A 63 -0.52 -6.07 -20.20
CA LEU A 63 0.26 -7.29 -20.43
C LEU A 63 -0.64 -8.40 -20.96
N GLU A 64 -0.02 -9.33 -21.74
CA GLU A 64 -0.69 -10.56 -22.13
C GLU A 64 -1.06 -11.39 -20.90
N LYS A 65 -2.14 -12.18 -21.04
CA LYS A 65 -2.63 -13.01 -19.95
C LYS A 65 -1.62 -14.09 -19.58
N GLU A 66 -0.91 -13.89 -18.49
CA GLU A 66 -0.13 -14.92 -17.85
C GLU A 66 -0.98 -15.65 -16.82
N VAL A 67 -0.52 -16.82 -16.41
CA VAL A 67 -1.17 -17.56 -15.31
C VAL A 67 -0.99 -16.74 -14.03
N LYS A 68 -2.10 -16.26 -13.50
CA LYS A 68 -2.11 -15.53 -12.24
C LYS A 68 -1.85 -16.50 -11.09
N LYS A 69 -0.94 -16.15 -10.22
CA LYS A 69 -0.60 -16.94 -9.04
C LYS A 69 -0.32 -16.02 -7.85
N THR A 70 -0.43 -16.58 -6.66
CA THR A 70 -0.15 -15.87 -5.42
C THR A 70 1.28 -15.32 -5.45
N ASN A 71 1.40 -14.05 -5.09
CA ASN A 71 2.65 -13.31 -5.08
C ASN A 71 2.89 -12.58 -3.77
N LEU A 72 2.16 -12.95 -2.73
CA LEU A 72 2.34 -12.46 -1.37
C LEU A 72 2.93 -13.56 -0.51
N SER A 73 3.80 -13.19 0.43
CA SER A 73 4.36 -14.13 1.40
C SER A 73 3.41 -14.37 2.58
N ILE A 74 2.55 -13.38 2.88
CA ILE A 74 1.60 -13.44 3.97
C ILE A 74 0.19 -13.51 3.39
N ASN A 75 -0.64 -14.44 3.91
CA ASN A 75 -2.02 -14.56 3.47
C ASN A 75 -2.81 -13.31 3.91
N PRO A 76 -3.44 -12.57 2.98
CA PRO A 76 -4.21 -11.38 3.32
C PRO A 76 -5.61 -11.67 3.84
N GLN A 77 -5.99 -12.95 3.96
CA GLN A 77 -7.33 -13.36 4.38
C GLN A 77 -7.71 -12.72 5.71
N ASP A 78 -8.85 -12.03 5.73
CA ASP A 78 -9.40 -11.38 6.93
C ASP A 78 -8.50 -10.32 7.56
N ARG A 79 -7.52 -9.80 6.81
CA ARG A 79 -6.60 -8.77 7.29
C ARG A 79 -7.03 -7.39 6.80
N GLU A 80 -6.75 -6.39 7.63
CA GLU A 80 -6.81 -4.99 7.20
C GLU A 80 -5.50 -4.69 6.47
N ILE A 81 -5.61 -4.30 5.19
CA ILE A 81 -4.46 -4.10 4.31
C ILE A 81 -4.21 -2.60 4.16
N ILE A 82 -2.94 -2.20 4.23
CA ILE A 82 -2.50 -0.86 3.83
C ILE A 82 -1.53 -1.03 2.68
N LEU A 83 -1.98 -0.68 1.47
CA LEU A 83 -1.12 -0.65 0.28
C LEU A 83 -0.33 0.66 0.26
N ILE A 84 0.96 0.57 0.04
CA ILE A 84 1.87 1.70 0.16
C ILE A 84 2.63 1.91 -1.14
N ASP A 85 2.55 3.14 -1.67
CA ASP A 85 3.31 3.56 -2.83
C ASP A 85 3.87 4.97 -2.59
N ASP A 86 4.88 5.35 -3.37
CA ASP A 86 5.48 6.68 -3.22
C ASP A 86 4.61 7.76 -3.88
N VAL A 87 4.19 7.54 -5.11
CA VAL A 87 3.41 8.53 -5.88
C VAL A 87 2.19 7.86 -6.50
N ILE A 88 1.03 8.46 -6.33
CA ILE A 88 -0.20 8.05 -7.02
C ILE A 88 -0.51 9.07 -8.13
N TYR A 89 -0.74 8.55 -9.32
CA TYR A 89 -1.10 9.36 -10.48
C TYR A 89 -2.43 8.88 -11.08
N THR A 90 -2.41 7.99 -12.07
CA THR A 90 -3.65 7.52 -12.72
C THR A 90 -4.44 6.51 -11.87
N GLY A 91 -3.75 5.75 -11.04
CA GLY A 91 -4.33 4.68 -10.23
C GLY A 91 -4.20 3.28 -10.83
N ARG A 92 -3.62 3.15 -12.03
CA ARG A 92 -3.52 1.85 -12.72
C ARG A 92 -2.67 0.83 -11.96
N THR A 93 -1.54 1.26 -11.43
CA THR A 93 -0.67 0.39 -10.63
C THR A 93 -1.36 -0.05 -9.35
N LEU A 94 -2.09 0.86 -8.71
CA LEU A 94 -2.88 0.55 -7.52
C LEU A 94 -3.97 -0.47 -7.83
N ARG A 95 -4.69 -0.30 -8.94
CA ARG A 95 -5.71 -1.26 -9.36
C ARG A 95 -5.13 -2.66 -9.52
N ALA A 96 -4.01 -2.78 -10.23
CA ALA A 96 -3.33 -4.06 -10.43
C ALA A 96 -2.89 -4.67 -9.09
N SER A 97 -2.39 -3.84 -8.17
CA SER A 97 -1.97 -4.28 -6.84
C SER A 97 -3.14 -4.77 -5.99
N ILE A 98 -4.26 -4.05 -6.03
CA ILE A 98 -5.50 -4.47 -5.34
C ILE A 98 -5.96 -5.81 -5.88
N GLU A 99 -5.96 -5.99 -7.21
CA GLU A 99 -6.37 -7.24 -7.84
C GLU A 99 -5.45 -8.38 -7.41
N ALA A 100 -4.15 -8.15 -7.33
CA ALA A 100 -3.17 -9.14 -6.88
C ALA A 100 -3.43 -9.56 -5.43
N VAL A 101 -3.74 -8.61 -4.56
CA VAL A 101 -4.05 -8.91 -3.15
C VAL A 101 -5.34 -9.73 -3.06
N VAL A 102 -6.38 -9.33 -3.76
CA VAL A 102 -7.68 -10.01 -3.74
C VAL A 102 -7.58 -11.41 -4.33
N PHE A 103 -6.70 -11.61 -5.30
CA PHE A 103 -6.43 -12.94 -5.85
C PHE A 103 -5.81 -13.88 -4.80
N SER A 104 -5.01 -13.32 -3.89
CA SER A 104 -4.31 -14.10 -2.86
C SER A 104 -5.19 -14.46 -1.65
N GLY A 105 -6.31 -13.77 -1.46
CA GLY A 105 -7.23 -14.01 -0.35
C GLY A 105 -8.29 -12.93 -0.30
N ARG A 106 -9.16 -12.99 0.72
CA ARG A 106 -10.22 -12.01 0.90
C ARG A 106 -9.91 -11.13 2.10
N PRO A 107 -9.29 -9.96 1.87
CA PRO A 107 -9.00 -9.06 2.98
C PRO A 107 -10.29 -8.47 3.58
N LYS A 108 -10.19 -8.04 4.83
CA LYS A 108 -11.28 -7.33 5.52
C LYS A 108 -11.47 -5.93 4.93
N SER A 109 -10.36 -5.27 4.61
CA SER A 109 -10.37 -3.94 3.99
C SER A 109 -9.04 -3.69 3.30
N ILE A 110 -9.04 -2.78 2.32
CA ILE A 110 -7.82 -2.31 1.66
C ILE A 110 -7.82 -0.79 1.70
N SER A 111 -6.83 -0.21 2.35
CA SER A 111 -6.61 1.23 2.39
C SER A 111 -5.31 1.56 1.67
N LEU A 112 -5.22 2.76 1.14
CA LEU A 112 -4.06 3.21 0.38
C LEU A 112 -3.30 4.29 1.13
N LEU A 113 -1.97 4.21 1.08
CA LEU A 113 -1.08 5.23 1.59
C LEU A 113 -0.11 5.64 0.50
N CYS A 114 0.03 6.93 0.26
CA CYS A 114 1.04 7.44 -0.65
C CYS A 114 1.78 8.62 -0.03
N LEU A 115 3.02 8.81 -0.45
CA LEU A 115 3.80 9.97 -0.06
C LEU A 115 3.31 11.22 -0.81
N ILE A 116 3.05 11.07 -2.12
CA ILE A 116 2.59 12.16 -2.98
C ILE A 116 1.40 11.71 -3.80
N ASP A 117 0.32 12.49 -3.75
CA ASP A 117 -0.85 12.31 -4.61
C ASP A 117 -0.83 13.40 -5.70
N ARG A 118 -0.68 12.98 -6.96
CA ARG A 118 -0.64 13.87 -8.12
C ARG A 118 -2.02 14.23 -8.67
N GLY A 119 -3.07 13.58 -8.21
CA GLY A 119 -4.41 13.79 -8.75
C GLY A 119 -4.68 12.96 -10.01
N HIS A 120 -4.89 13.54 -11.12
CA HIS A 120 -4.98 12.96 -12.48
C HIS A 120 -5.48 11.51 -12.56
N ARG A 121 -6.53 11.18 -11.80
CA ARG A 121 -7.05 9.81 -11.71
C ARG A 121 -7.75 9.39 -13.00
N GLU A 122 -7.43 8.18 -13.46
CA GLU A 122 -8.22 7.48 -14.47
C GLU A 122 -9.24 6.54 -13.83
N LEU A 123 -8.97 6.11 -12.59
CA LEU A 123 -9.79 5.17 -11.83
C LEU A 123 -10.27 5.82 -10.53
N PRO A 124 -11.46 5.42 -10.02
CA PRO A 124 -12.01 6.00 -8.79
C PRO A 124 -11.33 5.43 -7.53
N ILE A 125 -10.02 5.61 -7.42
CA ILE A 125 -9.22 5.14 -6.29
C ILE A 125 -8.66 6.36 -5.57
N SER A 126 -8.83 6.41 -4.25
CA SER A 126 -8.38 7.53 -3.43
C SER A 126 -7.63 7.02 -2.19
N PRO A 127 -6.47 7.61 -1.88
CA PRO A 127 -5.72 7.19 -0.70
C PRO A 127 -6.35 7.69 0.59
N LYS A 128 -6.23 6.88 1.64
CA LYS A 128 -6.66 7.25 2.99
C LYS A 128 -5.57 8.07 3.70
N PHE A 129 -4.32 7.75 3.46
CA PHE A 129 -3.17 8.42 4.06
C PHE A 129 -2.35 9.08 2.96
N ILE A 130 -2.12 10.38 3.08
CA ILE A 130 -1.43 11.18 2.05
C ILE A 130 -0.34 12.00 2.71
N GLY A 131 0.88 11.91 2.18
CA GLY A 131 1.97 12.78 2.60
C GLY A 131 1.74 14.21 2.12
N LYS A 132 1.54 14.39 0.82
CA LYS A 132 1.28 15.70 0.23
C LYS A 132 0.53 15.56 -1.09
N ASN A 133 -0.40 16.50 -1.33
CA ASN A 133 -1.07 16.64 -2.63
C ASN A 133 -0.26 17.60 -3.51
N ILE A 134 0.14 17.14 -4.69
CA ILE A 134 0.88 17.95 -5.66
C ILE A 134 0.24 17.69 -7.03
N PRO A 135 -0.79 18.46 -7.38
CA PRO A 135 -1.47 18.29 -8.66
C PRO A 135 -0.60 18.64 -9.87
#